data_b11973d3c1a27387650b892631299ff0
#
_entry.id   b11973d3c1a27387650b892631299ff0
#
_cell.length_a   1.000
_cell.length_b   1.000
_cell.length_c   1.000
_cell.angle_alpha   90.00
_cell.angle_beta   90.00
_cell.angle_gamma   90.00
#
_symmetry.space_group_name_H-M   'P 1'
#
loop_
_entity.id
_entity.type
_entity.pdbx_description
1 polymer ?
#
loop_
_entity_poly.entity_id
_entity_poly.type
_entity_poly.pdbx_seq_one_letter_code
_entity_poly.pdbx_strand_id
1 'polypeptide(L)'
;MPPSPSRLIPLLVVLASASILGLAPILVRLTETGPAAAGFWRLLFALPLLLILVGRPGAEGVGRPSKWMLLAGLFFAFDLSFWHYGIVMTSVANATVLCNLTPVVVTLVGWFFFKERPARLFILALALAMGGAFAMAAGAAPGQGTNPVLGDIFSLSVALWYSGYFLAVKQARTTAGALRITLWATVAGIPVMAGAALLLGEDMIPATAAGWAACAGMGVMHVAGQGGVAWALGKLPASITAVTILIQPIVAAALGWVVFGETLAPLQALGGALVLAAIVLAQWSNRAKTKTGAAPEGTAPA
;
A
#
# COMPACT_ATOMS: atom_id res chain seq x y z
N MET A 1 -8.52 -26.75 -9.43
CA MET A 1 -7.94 -26.33 -10.72
C MET A 1 -6.99 -25.16 -10.48
N PRO A 2 -5.78 -25.17 -11.04
CA PRO A 2 -4.87 -24.02 -10.96
C PRO A 2 -5.52 -22.78 -11.59
N PRO A 3 -5.15 -21.56 -11.15
CA PRO A 3 -5.67 -20.33 -11.72
C PRO A 3 -5.38 -20.29 -13.22
N SER A 4 -6.30 -19.72 -13.99
CA SER A 4 -6.00 -19.42 -15.39
C SER A 4 -4.74 -18.54 -15.43
N PRO A 5 -3.76 -18.79 -16.33
CA PRO A 5 -2.50 -18.04 -16.39
C PRO A 5 -2.70 -16.52 -16.42
N SER A 6 -3.85 -16.06 -16.91
CA SER A 6 -4.21 -14.64 -17.00
C SER A 6 -4.43 -13.93 -15.64
N ARG A 7 -4.70 -14.68 -14.54
CA ARG A 7 -4.94 -14.08 -13.21
C ARG A 7 -3.82 -14.32 -12.20
N LEU A 8 -3.03 -15.35 -12.41
CA LEU A 8 -1.90 -15.66 -11.53
C LEU A 8 -0.85 -14.55 -11.56
N ILE A 9 -0.53 -14.04 -12.76
CA ILE A 9 0.47 -12.98 -12.93
C ILE A 9 0.14 -11.71 -12.14
N PRO A 10 -1.07 -11.10 -12.25
CA PRO A 10 -1.41 -9.93 -11.44
C PRO A 10 -1.36 -10.18 -9.93
N LEU A 11 -1.71 -11.37 -9.48
CA LEU A 11 -1.62 -11.73 -8.07
C LEU A 11 -0.16 -11.83 -7.60
N LEU A 12 0.69 -12.49 -8.36
CA LEU A 12 2.13 -12.59 -8.05
C LEU A 12 2.80 -11.21 -8.06
N VAL A 13 2.43 -10.35 -9.01
CA VAL A 13 2.94 -8.98 -9.06
C VAL A 13 2.53 -8.20 -7.82
N VAL A 14 1.25 -8.23 -7.39
CA VAL A 14 0.84 -7.49 -6.19
C VAL A 14 1.46 -8.05 -4.92
N LEU A 15 1.64 -9.38 -4.81
CA LEU A 15 2.33 -10.01 -3.69
C LEU A 15 3.80 -9.58 -3.63
N ALA A 16 4.52 -9.65 -4.75
CA ALA A 16 5.90 -9.21 -4.82
C ALA A 16 6.05 -7.72 -4.51
N SER A 17 5.19 -6.89 -5.10
CA SER A 17 5.18 -5.44 -4.87
C SER A 17 4.88 -5.08 -3.42
N ALA A 18 3.90 -5.74 -2.80
CA ALA A 18 3.57 -5.54 -1.40
C ALA A 18 4.70 -6.03 -0.47
N SER A 19 5.37 -7.14 -0.82
CA SER A 19 6.55 -7.61 -0.08
C SER A 19 7.70 -6.60 -0.17
N ILE A 20 7.94 -6.02 -1.34
CA ILE A 20 8.93 -4.94 -1.52
C ILE A 20 8.56 -3.72 -0.66
N LEU A 21 7.28 -3.33 -0.61
CA LEU A 21 6.83 -2.23 0.24
C LEU A 21 6.95 -2.54 1.75
N GLY A 22 6.98 -3.80 2.14
CA GLY A 22 7.29 -4.24 3.51
C GLY A 22 8.70 -3.88 3.99
N LEU A 23 9.61 -3.49 3.08
CA LEU A 23 10.93 -2.91 3.41
C LEU A 23 10.82 -1.47 3.96
N ALA A 24 9.70 -0.77 3.73
CA ALA A 24 9.59 0.64 4.08
C ALA A 24 9.93 0.97 5.54
N PRO A 25 9.40 0.27 6.57
CA PRO A 25 9.73 0.56 7.96
C PRO A 25 11.21 0.40 8.28
N ILE A 26 11.89 -0.56 7.62
CA ILE A 26 13.32 -0.79 7.80
C ILE A 26 14.12 0.36 7.20
N LEU A 27 13.83 0.71 5.95
CA LEU A 27 14.55 1.78 5.24
C LEU A 27 14.32 3.13 5.92
N VAL A 28 13.10 3.45 6.36
CA VAL A 28 12.80 4.70 7.08
C VAL A 28 13.66 4.84 8.34
N ARG A 29 13.84 3.76 9.11
CA ARG A 29 14.71 3.77 10.32
C ARG A 29 16.17 4.02 9.99
N LEU A 30 16.61 3.74 8.76
CA LEU A 30 17.99 3.90 8.31
C LEU A 30 18.25 5.23 7.59
N THR A 31 17.22 6.05 7.32
CA THR A 31 17.39 7.33 6.59
C THR A 31 18.05 8.43 7.42
N GLU A 32 18.02 8.34 8.75
CA GLU A 32 18.52 9.37 9.68
C GLU A 32 17.85 10.75 9.48
N THR A 33 16.67 10.78 8.89
CA THR A 33 15.90 11.99 8.60
C THR A 33 14.56 11.96 9.33
N GLY A 34 13.89 13.11 9.39
CA GLY A 34 12.53 13.17 9.87
C GLY A 34 11.55 12.37 8.98
N PRO A 35 10.37 12.03 9.52
CA PRO A 35 9.40 11.15 8.82
C PRO A 35 8.95 11.68 7.46
N ALA A 36 8.58 12.96 7.36
CA ALA A 36 8.16 13.57 6.10
C ALA A 36 9.35 13.78 5.15
N ALA A 37 10.53 14.08 5.69
CA ALA A 37 11.78 14.17 4.93
C ALA A 37 12.15 12.83 4.28
N ALA A 38 12.01 11.71 4.99
CA ALA A 38 12.18 10.36 4.43
C ALA A 38 11.21 10.11 3.27
N GLY A 39 9.93 10.50 3.44
CA GLY A 39 8.94 10.44 2.37
C GLY A 39 9.28 11.33 1.16
N PHE A 40 9.78 12.53 1.40
CA PHE A 40 10.27 13.43 0.34
C PHE A 40 11.39 12.77 -0.47
N TRP A 41 12.44 12.26 0.18
CA TRP A 41 13.54 11.57 -0.49
C TRP A 41 13.10 10.31 -1.22
N ARG A 42 12.17 9.54 -0.65
CA ARG A 42 11.54 8.39 -1.32
C ARG A 42 10.96 8.78 -2.68
N LEU A 43 10.22 9.88 -2.73
CA LEU A 43 9.59 10.34 -3.97
C LEU A 43 10.61 10.98 -4.92
N LEU A 44 11.55 11.76 -4.39
CA LEU A 44 12.55 12.43 -5.19
C LEU A 44 13.50 11.45 -5.89
N PHE A 45 14.01 10.43 -5.18
CA PHE A 45 14.85 9.39 -5.79
C PHE A 45 14.10 8.45 -6.72
N ALA A 46 12.78 8.30 -6.56
CA ALA A 46 11.96 7.55 -7.50
C ALA A 46 11.80 8.27 -8.85
N LEU A 47 11.83 9.60 -8.85
CA LEU A 47 11.54 10.42 -10.04
C LEU A 47 12.46 10.14 -11.23
N PRO A 48 13.81 10.13 -11.11
CA PRO A 48 14.69 9.83 -12.24
C PRO A 48 14.46 8.41 -12.79
N LEU A 49 14.24 7.42 -11.93
CA LEU A 49 13.94 6.05 -12.35
C LEU A 49 12.63 5.97 -13.14
N LEU A 50 11.59 6.65 -12.66
CA LEU A 50 10.29 6.71 -13.35
C LEU A 50 10.40 7.42 -14.69
N LEU A 51 11.15 8.54 -14.78
CA LEU A 51 11.38 9.25 -16.02
C LEU A 51 12.09 8.37 -17.05
N ILE A 52 13.11 7.62 -16.65
CA ILE A 52 13.82 6.67 -17.52
C ILE A 52 12.86 5.58 -18.01
N LEU A 53 12.08 4.98 -17.10
CA LEU A 53 11.18 3.88 -17.42
C LEU A 53 10.02 4.32 -18.34
N VAL A 54 9.48 5.52 -18.13
CA VAL A 54 8.38 6.07 -18.91
C VAL A 54 8.88 6.61 -20.26
N GLY A 55 10.11 7.12 -20.33
CA GLY A 55 10.72 7.67 -21.54
C GLY A 55 11.37 6.65 -22.47
N ARG A 56 11.49 5.37 -22.07
CA ARG A 56 12.13 4.34 -22.90
C ARG A 56 11.34 4.07 -24.18
N PRO A 57 12.00 3.64 -25.28
CA PRO A 57 11.34 3.26 -26.53
C PRO A 57 10.25 2.20 -26.30
N GLY A 58 9.07 2.42 -26.88
CA GLY A 58 7.92 1.54 -26.73
C GLY A 58 7.12 1.72 -25.43
N ALA A 59 7.53 2.61 -24.52
CA ALA A 59 6.73 3.00 -23.37
C ALA A 59 5.67 4.05 -23.76
N GLU A 60 4.71 4.27 -22.86
CA GLU A 60 3.58 5.19 -23.06
C GLU A 60 3.99 6.68 -23.14
N GLY A 61 5.19 7.00 -22.67
CA GLY A 61 5.69 8.38 -22.55
C GLY A 61 5.12 9.11 -21.33
N VAL A 62 5.71 10.27 -21.03
CA VAL A 62 5.35 11.10 -19.88
C VAL A 62 3.91 11.62 -19.98
N GLY A 63 3.50 12.08 -21.17
CA GLY A 63 2.17 12.63 -21.44
C GLY A 63 1.72 13.71 -20.46
N ARG A 64 0.45 14.13 -20.56
CA ARG A 64 -0.14 15.08 -19.58
C ARG A 64 -0.74 14.35 -18.38
N PRO A 65 -0.68 14.92 -17.16
CA PRO A 65 -1.34 14.34 -16.00
C PRO A 65 -2.87 14.42 -16.13
N SER A 66 -3.55 13.39 -15.66
CA SER A 66 -4.98 13.46 -15.41
C SER A 66 -5.23 13.89 -13.95
N LYS A 67 -6.43 14.41 -13.68
CA LYS A 67 -6.83 14.75 -12.30
C LYS A 67 -6.69 13.57 -11.33
N TRP A 68 -6.94 12.34 -11.81
CA TRP A 68 -6.85 11.14 -11.00
C TRP A 68 -5.41 10.78 -10.63
N MET A 69 -4.44 11.07 -11.50
CA MET A 69 -3.01 10.89 -11.20
C MET A 69 -2.53 11.87 -10.13
N LEU A 70 -2.95 13.14 -10.24
CA LEU A 70 -2.60 14.16 -9.25
C LEU A 70 -3.28 13.89 -7.91
N LEU A 71 -4.56 13.51 -7.90
CA LEU A 71 -5.27 13.09 -6.69
C LEU A 71 -4.64 11.86 -6.04
N ALA A 72 -4.18 10.88 -6.84
CA ALA A 72 -3.44 9.74 -6.31
C ALA A 72 -2.17 10.18 -5.59
N GLY A 73 -1.43 11.14 -6.16
CA GLY A 73 -0.23 11.69 -5.52
C GLY A 73 -0.52 12.43 -4.21
N LEU A 74 -1.58 13.24 -4.18
CA LEU A 74 -2.02 13.93 -2.97
C LEU A 74 -2.45 12.95 -1.88
N PHE A 75 -3.30 11.99 -2.21
CA PHE A 75 -3.74 10.95 -1.28
C PHE A 75 -2.56 10.13 -0.74
N PHE A 76 -1.59 9.79 -1.60
CA PHE A 76 -0.42 9.05 -1.19
C PHE A 76 0.53 9.87 -0.29
N ALA A 77 0.69 11.17 -0.56
CA ALA A 77 1.50 12.04 0.27
C ALA A 77 0.87 12.23 1.67
N PHE A 78 -0.45 12.43 1.74
CA PHE A 78 -1.16 12.45 3.03
C PHE A 78 -1.08 11.11 3.75
N ASP A 79 -1.26 9.99 3.05
CA ASP A 79 -1.07 8.65 3.60
C ASP A 79 0.30 8.50 4.28
N LEU A 80 1.37 8.83 3.57
CA LEU A 80 2.74 8.78 4.11
C LEU A 80 2.92 9.70 5.31
N SER A 81 2.45 10.95 5.23
CA SER A 81 2.60 11.92 6.32
C SER A 81 1.87 11.43 7.57
N PHE A 82 0.60 11.06 7.45
CA PHE A 82 -0.20 10.62 8.59
C PHE A 82 0.29 9.28 9.17
N TRP A 83 0.80 8.37 8.32
CA TRP A 83 1.37 7.11 8.77
C TRP A 83 2.60 7.32 9.64
N HIS A 84 3.55 8.14 9.20
CA HIS A 84 4.77 8.38 9.93
C HIS A 84 4.52 9.04 11.30
N TYR A 85 3.66 10.06 11.35
CA TYR A 85 3.32 10.72 12.61
C TYR A 85 2.43 9.87 13.50
N GLY A 86 1.51 9.09 12.93
CA GLY A 86 0.68 8.15 13.67
C GLY A 86 1.50 7.17 14.49
N ILE A 87 2.51 6.55 13.88
CA ILE A 87 3.39 5.56 14.57
C ILE A 87 4.18 6.17 15.74
N VAL A 88 4.58 7.44 15.63
CA VAL A 88 5.34 8.12 16.70
C VAL A 88 4.43 8.57 17.84
N MET A 89 3.18 8.91 17.54
CA MET A 89 2.24 9.51 18.50
C MET A 89 1.39 8.51 19.27
N THR A 90 1.15 7.30 18.74
CA THR A 90 0.42 6.23 19.44
C THR A 90 1.26 4.96 19.60
N SER A 91 0.69 3.92 20.20
CA SER A 91 1.36 2.62 20.24
C SER A 91 1.50 2.02 18.83
N VAL A 92 2.60 1.31 18.58
CA VAL A 92 2.81 0.60 17.30
C VAL A 92 1.65 -0.36 17.01
N ALA A 93 1.08 -0.97 18.07
CA ALA A 93 -0.10 -1.84 17.97
C ALA A 93 -1.30 -1.09 17.39
N ASN A 94 -1.70 0.03 18.01
CA ASN A 94 -2.84 0.83 17.55
C ASN A 94 -2.62 1.36 16.14
N ALA A 95 -1.46 1.97 15.89
CA ALA A 95 -1.12 2.51 14.58
C ALA A 95 -1.25 1.42 13.49
N THR A 96 -0.71 0.23 13.73
CA THR A 96 -0.74 -0.88 12.77
C THR A 96 -2.17 -1.36 12.50
N VAL A 97 -2.99 -1.53 13.54
CA VAL A 97 -4.40 -1.93 13.38
C VAL A 97 -5.17 -0.90 12.57
N LEU A 98 -5.06 0.38 12.94
CA LEU A 98 -5.84 1.46 12.34
C LEU A 98 -5.44 1.71 10.88
N CYS A 99 -4.15 1.72 10.55
CA CYS A 99 -3.66 1.82 9.17
C CYS A 99 -4.13 0.64 8.30
N ASN A 100 -4.17 -0.57 8.86
CA ASN A 100 -4.58 -1.77 8.13
C ASN A 100 -6.11 -1.89 7.92
N LEU A 101 -6.92 -0.90 8.32
CA LEU A 101 -8.34 -0.81 7.97
C LEU A 101 -8.60 -0.44 6.50
N THR A 102 -7.58 -0.11 5.72
CA THR A 102 -7.69 0.20 4.28
C THR A 102 -8.56 -0.79 3.49
N PRO A 103 -8.44 -2.14 3.64
CA PRO A 103 -9.30 -3.06 2.90
C PRO A 103 -10.77 -2.95 3.27
N VAL A 104 -11.08 -2.58 4.52
CA VAL A 104 -12.45 -2.34 4.97
C VAL A 104 -13.00 -1.11 4.27
N VAL A 105 -12.27 0.01 4.30
CA VAL A 105 -12.66 1.27 3.66
C VAL A 105 -12.84 1.09 2.15
N VAL A 106 -11.87 0.46 1.47
CA VAL A 106 -11.96 0.17 0.02
C VAL A 106 -13.19 -0.67 -0.31
N THR A 107 -13.49 -1.67 0.52
CA THR A 107 -14.65 -2.54 0.32
C THR A 107 -15.95 -1.79 0.52
N LEU A 108 -16.05 -0.96 1.55
CA LEU A 108 -17.24 -0.14 1.81
C LEU A 108 -17.47 0.88 0.69
N VAL A 109 -16.43 1.59 0.25
CA VAL A 109 -16.53 2.52 -0.88
C VAL A 109 -16.93 1.79 -2.16
N GLY A 110 -16.34 0.64 -2.44
CA GLY A 110 -16.72 -0.22 -3.56
C GLY A 110 -18.19 -0.60 -3.52
N TRP A 111 -18.69 -0.93 -2.33
CA TRP A 111 -20.10 -1.30 -2.15
C TRP A 111 -21.05 -0.10 -2.31
N PHE A 112 -20.79 1.01 -1.61
CA PHE A 112 -21.71 2.17 -1.62
C PHE A 112 -21.68 2.94 -2.93
N PHE A 113 -20.50 3.23 -3.48
CA PHE A 113 -20.35 4.09 -4.67
C PHE A 113 -20.36 3.31 -5.98
N PHE A 114 -19.77 2.12 -6.02
CA PHE A 114 -19.71 1.31 -7.25
C PHE A 114 -20.74 0.17 -7.25
N LYS A 115 -21.57 0.05 -6.20
CA LYS A 115 -22.58 -1.01 -6.02
C LYS A 115 -22.01 -2.44 -6.11
N GLU A 116 -20.71 -2.57 -5.86
CA GLU A 116 -19.99 -3.85 -5.85
C GLU A 116 -20.31 -4.59 -4.54
N ARG A 117 -21.30 -5.48 -4.52
CA ARG A 117 -21.60 -6.27 -3.33
C ARG A 117 -20.49 -7.29 -3.06
N PRO A 118 -19.82 -7.26 -1.91
CA PRO A 118 -18.81 -8.25 -1.56
C PRO A 118 -19.46 -9.63 -1.38
N ALA A 119 -18.77 -10.68 -1.82
CA ALA A 119 -19.23 -12.05 -1.57
C ALA A 119 -19.08 -12.40 -0.08
N ARG A 120 -19.93 -13.27 0.46
CA ARG A 120 -19.85 -13.71 1.88
C ARG A 120 -18.47 -14.26 2.25
N LEU A 121 -17.86 -15.04 1.35
CA LEU A 121 -16.52 -15.59 1.53
C LEU A 121 -15.44 -14.49 1.58
N PHE A 122 -15.61 -13.40 0.85
CA PHE A 122 -14.72 -12.24 0.93
C PHE A 122 -14.86 -11.49 2.25
N ILE A 123 -16.09 -11.36 2.79
CA ILE A 123 -16.32 -10.76 4.12
C ILE A 123 -15.62 -11.59 5.21
N LEU A 124 -15.71 -12.92 5.12
CA LEU A 124 -14.98 -13.81 6.04
C LEU A 124 -13.46 -13.65 5.91
N ALA A 125 -12.95 -13.58 4.68
CA ALA A 125 -11.53 -13.32 4.44
C ALA A 125 -11.09 -11.97 5.01
N LEU A 126 -11.90 -10.93 4.85
CA LEU A 126 -11.63 -9.59 5.39
C LEU A 126 -11.60 -9.62 6.93
N ALA A 127 -12.58 -10.26 7.57
CA ALA A 127 -12.62 -10.41 9.03
C ALA A 127 -11.40 -11.19 9.56
N LEU A 128 -11.00 -12.26 8.86
CA LEU A 128 -9.83 -13.05 9.21
C LEU A 128 -8.53 -12.24 9.05
N ALA A 129 -8.41 -11.44 7.96
CA ALA A 129 -7.27 -10.56 7.71
C ALA A 129 -7.14 -9.49 8.81
N MET A 130 -8.26 -8.89 9.20
CA MET A 130 -8.29 -7.87 10.26
C MET A 130 -7.94 -8.48 11.63
N GLY A 131 -8.50 -9.66 11.96
CA GLY A 131 -8.14 -10.39 13.17
C GLY A 131 -6.66 -10.78 13.21
N GLY A 132 -6.09 -11.19 12.08
CA GLY A 132 -4.66 -11.48 11.95
C GLY A 132 -3.79 -10.24 12.12
N ALA A 133 -4.14 -9.12 11.49
CA ALA A 133 -3.43 -7.85 11.64
C ALA A 133 -3.48 -7.33 13.09
N PHE A 134 -4.65 -7.46 13.74
CA PHE A 134 -4.81 -7.14 15.16
C PHE A 134 -3.91 -8.03 16.06
N ALA A 135 -3.88 -9.34 15.81
CA ALA A 135 -3.05 -10.26 16.57
C ALA A 135 -1.55 -9.95 16.38
N MET A 136 -1.11 -9.60 15.15
CA MET A 136 0.27 -9.16 14.90
C MET A 136 0.60 -7.90 15.71
N ALA A 137 -0.27 -6.92 15.71
CA ALA A 137 -0.07 -5.67 16.42
C ALA A 137 -0.05 -5.88 17.94
N ALA A 138 -0.97 -6.67 18.49
CA ALA A 138 -1.04 -6.98 19.91
C ALA A 138 0.16 -7.80 20.41
N GLY A 139 0.82 -8.55 19.53
CA GLY A 139 2.06 -9.27 19.81
C GLY A 139 3.32 -8.41 19.71
N ALA A 140 3.23 -7.18 19.19
CA ALA A 140 4.37 -6.27 19.12
C ALA A 140 4.73 -5.71 20.51
N ALA A 141 6.01 -5.35 20.69
CA ALA A 141 6.47 -4.75 21.96
C ALA A 141 5.67 -3.49 22.31
N PRO A 142 5.27 -3.31 23.58
CA PRO A 142 4.49 -2.16 23.97
C PRO A 142 5.33 -0.87 23.87
N GLY A 143 4.78 0.11 23.18
CA GLY A 143 5.28 1.48 23.12
C GLY A 143 4.14 2.43 23.43
N GLN A 144 4.35 3.40 24.32
CA GLN A 144 3.39 4.48 24.52
C GLN A 144 3.85 5.66 23.69
N GLY A 145 3.02 6.10 22.74
CA GLY A 145 3.31 7.28 21.94
C GLY A 145 3.17 8.58 22.73
N THR A 146 3.62 9.68 22.15
CA THR A 146 3.62 11.02 22.80
C THR A 146 2.23 11.62 22.95
N ASN A 147 1.28 11.27 22.06
CA ASN A 147 -0.13 11.69 22.09
C ASN A 147 -1.02 10.60 21.47
N PRO A 148 -1.44 9.58 22.26
CA PRO A 148 -2.14 8.42 21.72
C PRO A 148 -3.42 8.75 20.96
N VAL A 149 -4.22 9.69 21.43
CA VAL A 149 -5.50 10.05 20.78
C VAL A 149 -5.25 10.65 19.39
N LEU A 150 -4.31 11.58 19.30
CA LEU A 150 -3.97 12.20 18.00
C LEU A 150 -3.30 11.18 17.07
N GLY A 151 -2.44 10.33 17.60
CA GLY A 151 -1.81 9.24 16.86
C GLY A 151 -2.80 8.23 16.32
N ASP A 152 -3.84 7.88 17.08
CA ASP A 152 -4.93 7.00 16.63
C ASP A 152 -5.76 7.66 15.52
N ILE A 153 -6.07 8.97 15.63
CA ILE A 153 -6.76 9.73 14.57
C ILE A 153 -5.91 9.76 13.30
N PHE A 154 -4.61 10.02 13.40
CA PHE A 154 -3.71 10.01 12.25
C PHE A 154 -3.64 8.62 11.61
N SER A 155 -3.44 7.59 12.40
CA SER A 155 -3.37 6.19 11.91
C SER A 155 -4.67 5.73 11.25
N LEU A 156 -5.82 6.11 11.78
CA LEU A 156 -7.13 5.86 11.14
C LEU A 156 -7.26 6.62 9.81
N SER A 157 -6.77 7.86 9.77
CA SER A 157 -6.79 8.68 8.55
C SER A 157 -5.98 8.05 7.41
N VAL A 158 -4.92 7.30 7.72
CA VAL A 158 -4.12 6.52 6.74
C VAL A 158 -5.02 5.58 5.96
N ALA A 159 -5.94 4.87 6.62
CA ALA A 159 -6.85 3.97 5.93
C ALA A 159 -7.76 4.70 4.93
N LEU A 160 -8.15 5.95 5.20
CA LEU A 160 -8.92 6.79 4.28
C LEU A 160 -8.05 7.28 3.12
N TRP A 161 -6.87 7.84 3.40
CA TRP A 161 -5.96 8.38 2.39
C TRP A 161 -5.48 7.30 1.43
N TYR A 162 -5.05 6.14 1.96
CA TYR A 162 -4.61 5.03 1.12
C TYR A 162 -5.74 4.42 0.30
N SER A 163 -6.97 4.38 0.84
CA SER A 163 -8.14 3.98 0.06
C SER A 163 -8.42 4.97 -1.08
N GLY A 164 -8.31 6.28 -0.82
CA GLY A 164 -8.39 7.32 -1.85
C GLY A 164 -7.34 7.14 -2.94
N TYR A 165 -6.09 6.84 -2.56
CA TYR A 165 -5.03 6.50 -3.50
C TYR A 165 -5.41 5.31 -4.39
N PHE A 166 -5.87 4.19 -3.81
CA PHE A 166 -6.29 3.01 -4.55
C PHE A 166 -7.36 3.30 -5.58
N LEU A 167 -8.39 4.03 -5.18
CA LEU A 167 -9.52 4.36 -6.05
C LEU A 167 -9.10 5.34 -7.16
N ALA A 168 -8.28 6.34 -6.83
CA ALA A 168 -7.75 7.28 -7.81
C ALA A 168 -6.84 6.58 -8.83
N VAL A 169 -5.93 5.70 -8.37
CA VAL A 169 -5.10 4.87 -9.26
C VAL A 169 -5.97 3.96 -10.12
N LYS A 170 -6.94 3.27 -9.54
CA LYS A 170 -7.85 2.39 -10.29
C LYS A 170 -8.57 3.16 -11.39
N GLN A 171 -9.06 4.36 -11.09
CA GLN A 171 -9.70 5.22 -12.08
C GLN A 171 -8.70 5.72 -13.15
N ALA A 172 -7.49 6.13 -12.77
CA ALA A 172 -6.46 6.53 -13.71
C ALA A 172 -6.03 5.38 -14.64
N ARG A 173 -6.07 4.12 -14.15
CA ARG A 173 -5.74 2.91 -14.93
C ARG A 173 -6.69 2.63 -16.08
N THR A 174 -7.82 3.29 -16.14
CA THR A 174 -8.74 3.19 -17.31
C THR A 174 -8.18 3.89 -18.56
N THR A 175 -7.27 4.86 -18.38
CA THR A 175 -6.78 5.74 -19.46
C THR A 175 -5.26 5.79 -19.59
N ALA A 176 -4.51 5.24 -18.63
CA ALA A 176 -3.05 5.33 -18.61
C ALA A 176 -2.37 4.09 -18.03
N GLY A 177 -1.12 3.90 -18.40
CA GLY A 177 -0.23 2.87 -17.89
C GLY A 177 0.21 3.13 -16.45
N ALA A 178 0.58 2.05 -15.75
CA ALA A 178 0.97 2.12 -14.34
C ALA A 178 2.16 3.05 -14.08
N LEU A 179 3.20 2.97 -14.90
CA LEU A 179 4.41 3.78 -14.73
C LEU A 179 4.12 5.28 -14.87
N ARG A 180 3.28 5.67 -15.84
CA ARG A 180 2.87 7.07 -16.03
C ARG A 180 2.04 7.57 -14.86
N ILE A 181 1.13 6.74 -14.32
CA ILE A 181 0.35 7.08 -13.14
C ILE A 181 1.26 7.26 -11.93
N THR A 182 2.19 6.31 -11.70
CA THR A 182 3.16 6.39 -10.61
C THR A 182 4.04 7.62 -10.74
N LEU A 183 4.50 7.96 -11.95
CA LEU A 183 5.27 9.18 -12.20
C LEU A 183 4.52 10.44 -11.76
N TRP A 184 3.31 10.64 -12.25
CA TRP A 184 2.55 11.85 -11.94
C TRP A 184 2.06 11.91 -10.50
N ALA A 185 1.76 10.76 -9.89
CA ALA A 185 1.48 10.68 -8.47
C ALA A 185 2.72 11.05 -7.63
N THR A 186 3.91 10.58 -8.03
CA THR A 186 5.19 10.94 -7.39
C THR A 186 5.45 12.45 -7.51
N VAL A 187 5.30 13.02 -8.70
CA VAL A 187 5.48 14.47 -8.93
C VAL A 187 4.53 15.30 -8.06
N ALA A 188 3.26 14.90 -7.96
CA ALA A 188 2.26 15.60 -7.13
C ALA A 188 2.53 15.45 -5.62
N GLY A 189 3.10 14.32 -5.18
CA GLY A 189 3.41 14.07 -3.77
C GLY A 189 4.65 14.81 -3.27
N ILE A 190 5.65 15.06 -4.11
CA ILE A 190 6.91 15.72 -3.71
C ILE A 190 6.69 17.06 -2.98
N PRO A 191 5.94 18.04 -3.52
CA PRO A 191 5.75 19.32 -2.83
C PRO A 191 4.99 19.19 -1.51
N VAL A 192 4.10 18.23 -1.38
CA VAL A 192 3.36 17.98 -0.13
C VAL A 192 4.32 17.47 0.94
N MET A 193 5.15 16.47 0.61
CA MET A 193 6.14 15.92 1.55
C MET A 193 7.21 16.94 1.91
N ALA A 194 7.72 17.71 0.95
CA ALA A 194 8.67 18.81 1.20
C ALA A 194 8.06 19.87 2.11
N GLY A 195 6.83 20.29 1.82
CA GLY A 195 6.10 21.26 2.63
C GLY A 195 5.88 20.76 4.07
N ALA A 196 5.48 19.50 4.25
CA ALA A 196 5.33 18.91 5.57
C ALA A 196 6.65 18.89 6.35
N ALA A 197 7.73 18.42 5.75
CA ALA A 197 9.04 18.36 6.40
C ALA A 197 9.56 19.76 6.81
N LEU A 198 9.43 20.77 5.94
CA LEU A 198 9.85 22.14 6.21
C LEU A 198 8.99 22.81 7.29
N LEU A 199 7.65 22.65 7.23
CA LEU A 199 6.74 23.25 8.21
C LEU A 199 6.91 22.66 9.61
N LEU A 200 7.31 21.40 9.71
CA LEU A 200 7.52 20.69 10.97
C LEU A 200 8.96 20.77 11.46
N GLY A 201 9.85 21.45 10.71
CA GLY A 201 11.25 21.65 11.10
C GLY A 201 12.06 20.37 11.18
N GLU A 202 11.76 19.40 10.31
CA GLU A 202 12.44 18.10 10.31
C GLU A 202 13.87 18.19 9.76
N ASP A 203 14.73 17.30 10.25
CA ASP A 203 16.06 17.08 9.67
C ASP A 203 15.89 16.49 8.25
N MET A 204 16.21 17.29 7.23
CA MET A 204 16.04 16.93 5.82
C MET A 204 17.20 16.09 5.28
N ILE A 205 18.40 16.23 5.84
CA ILE A 205 19.65 15.74 5.24
C ILE A 205 20.18 14.57 6.05
N PRO A 206 20.32 13.36 5.46
CA PRO A 206 21.02 12.25 6.11
C PRO A 206 22.45 12.61 6.50
N ALA A 207 22.85 12.22 7.70
CA ALA A 207 24.19 12.51 8.22
C ALA A 207 25.27 11.61 7.61
N THR A 208 24.91 10.39 7.18
CA THR A 208 25.86 9.37 6.70
C THR A 208 25.58 8.91 5.26
N ALA A 209 26.58 8.30 4.64
CA ALA A 209 26.41 7.64 3.34
C ALA A 209 25.39 6.49 3.40
N ALA A 210 25.26 5.82 4.55
CA ALA A 210 24.26 4.77 4.76
C ALA A 210 22.83 5.35 4.75
N GLY A 211 22.60 6.51 5.39
CA GLY A 211 21.35 7.23 5.34
C GLY A 211 20.95 7.63 3.91
N TRP A 212 21.89 8.13 3.12
CA TRP A 212 21.66 8.42 1.70
C TRP A 212 21.34 7.19 0.88
N ALA A 213 22.04 6.07 1.13
CA ALA A 213 21.75 4.79 0.48
C ALA A 213 20.34 4.27 0.83
N ALA A 214 19.90 4.46 2.09
CA ALA A 214 18.54 4.12 2.51
C ALA A 214 17.50 4.99 1.78
N CYS A 215 17.72 6.28 1.64
CA CYS A 215 16.86 7.19 0.87
C CYS A 215 16.76 6.76 -0.60
N ALA A 216 17.88 6.45 -1.24
CA ALA A 216 17.91 5.95 -2.61
C ALA A 216 17.20 4.59 -2.74
N GLY A 217 17.42 3.68 -1.78
CA GLY A 217 16.72 2.39 -1.67
C GLY A 217 15.20 2.57 -1.57
N MET A 218 14.74 3.56 -0.80
CA MET A 218 13.31 3.90 -0.73
C MET A 218 12.75 4.37 -2.08
N GLY A 219 13.53 5.11 -2.88
CA GLY A 219 13.14 5.48 -4.24
C GLY A 219 12.95 4.27 -5.16
N VAL A 220 13.90 3.32 -5.15
CA VAL A 220 13.80 2.06 -5.89
C VAL A 220 12.60 1.24 -5.42
N MET A 221 12.44 1.09 -4.10
CA MET A 221 11.30 0.42 -3.48
C MET A 221 9.97 1.04 -3.91
N HIS A 222 9.90 2.37 -3.98
CA HIS A 222 8.70 3.09 -4.41
C HIS A 222 8.34 2.72 -5.86
N VAL A 223 9.29 2.76 -6.77
CA VAL A 223 9.05 2.44 -8.19
C VAL A 223 8.58 0.99 -8.36
N ALA A 224 9.27 0.03 -7.75
CA ALA A 224 8.94 -1.38 -7.86
C ALA A 224 7.63 -1.73 -7.12
N GLY A 225 7.47 -1.23 -5.90
CA GLY A 225 6.31 -1.50 -5.05
C GLY A 225 5.06 -0.79 -5.54
N GLN A 226 5.05 0.54 -5.56
CA GLN A 226 3.86 1.30 -5.95
C GLN A 226 3.54 1.17 -7.44
N GLY A 227 4.55 1.10 -8.31
CA GLY A 227 4.36 0.83 -9.73
C GLY A 227 3.70 -0.52 -9.99
N GLY A 228 4.12 -1.56 -9.27
CA GLY A 228 3.52 -2.88 -9.37
C GLY A 228 2.10 -2.95 -8.79
N VAL A 229 1.83 -2.28 -7.65
CA VAL A 229 0.47 -2.11 -7.11
C VAL A 229 -0.43 -1.38 -8.10
N ALA A 230 0.04 -0.27 -8.69
CA ALA A 230 -0.70 0.46 -9.70
C ALA A 230 -1.00 -0.39 -10.95
N TRP A 231 -0.04 -1.23 -11.36
CA TRP A 231 -0.24 -2.16 -12.45
C TRP A 231 -1.30 -3.23 -12.11
N ALA A 232 -1.25 -3.80 -10.92
CA ALA A 232 -2.19 -4.81 -10.45
C ALA A 232 -3.61 -4.25 -10.31
N LEU A 233 -3.78 -3.01 -9.84
CA LEU A 233 -5.07 -2.32 -9.74
C LEU A 233 -5.78 -2.14 -11.09
N GLY A 234 -5.04 -2.13 -12.19
CA GLY A 234 -5.63 -2.17 -13.55
C GLY A 234 -6.15 -3.56 -13.96
N LYS A 235 -5.87 -4.62 -13.18
CA LYS A 235 -6.18 -6.01 -13.53
C LYS A 235 -6.94 -6.78 -12.45
N LEU A 236 -6.93 -6.29 -11.21
CA LEU A 236 -7.58 -6.89 -10.05
C LEU A 236 -8.60 -5.91 -9.44
N PRO A 237 -9.63 -6.41 -8.76
CA PRO A 237 -10.48 -5.58 -7.91
C PRO A 237 -9.67 -4.86 -6.84
N ALA A 238 -10.02 -3.61 -6.53
CA ALA A 238 -9.32 -2.82 -5.52
C ALA A 238 -9.35 -3.49 -4.13
N SER A 239 -10.48 -4.08 -3.75
CA SER A 239 -10.65 -4.82 -2.50
C SER A 239 -9.70 -6.02 -2.37
N ILE A 240 -9.52 -6.80 -3.46
CA ILE A 240 -8.60 -7.93 -3.49
C ILE A 240 -7.14 -7.45 -3.37
N THR A 241 -6.79 -6.39 -4.09
CA THR A 241 -5.46 -5.78 -4.02
C THR A 241 -5.19 -5.26 -2.60
N ALA A 242 -6.16 -4.58 -1.98
CA ALA A 242 -6.03 -4.06 -0.62
C ALA A 242 -5.84 -5.17 0.44
N VAL A 243 -6.59 -6.29 0.36
CA VAL A 243 -6.37 -7.44 1.26
C VAL A 243 -5.00 -8.07 1.02
N THR A 244 -4.56 -8.17 -0.25
CA THR A 244 -3.26 -8.78 -0.57
C THR A 244 -2.09 -7.96 -0.03
N ILE A 245 -2.22 -6.64 0.05
CA ILE A 245 -1.20 -5.73 0.60
C ILE A 245 -0.96 -5.96 2.09
N LEU A 246 -1.88 -6.57 2.84
CA LEU A 246 -1.67 -6.95 4.24
C LEU A 246 -0.52 -7.96 4.47
N ILE A 247 0.15 -8.42 3.41
CA ILE A 247 1.43 -9.13 3.54
C ILE A 247 2.57 -8.21 4.03
N GLN A 248 2.46 -6.89 3.84
CA GLN A 248 3.50 -5.92 4.24
C GLN A 248 3.92 -6.04 5.71
N PRO A 249 3.01 -6.06 6.71
CA PRO A 249 3.39 -6.21 8.12
C PRO A 249 4.09 -7.53 8.41
N ILE A 250 3.77 -8.60 7.68
CA ILE A 250 4.46 -9.90 7.82
C ILE A 250 5.90 -9.79 7.35
N VAL A 251 6.12 -9.18 6.19
CA VAL A 251 7.46 -8.96 5.64
C VAL A 251 8.26 -8.00 6.53
N ALA A 252 7.62 -6.92 7.01
CA ALA A 252 8.25 -5.97 7.92
C ALA A 252 8.69 -6.64 9.24
N ALA A 253 7.85 -7.49 9.83
CA ALA A 253 8.18 -8.23 11.04
C ALA A 253 9.33 -9.24 10.82
N ALA A 254 9.30 -9.97 9.70
CA ALA A 254 10.37 -10.90 9.34
C ALA A 254 11.71 -10.17 9.12
N LEU A 255 11.68 -9.00 8.46
CA LEU A 255 12.87 -8.19 8.25
C LEU A 255 13.37 -7.53 9.54
N GLY A 256 12.47 -7.08 10.44
CA GLY A 256 12.81 -6.60 11.76
C GLY A 256 13.58 -7.64 12.57
N TRP A 257 13.14 -8.91 12.49
CA TRP A 257 13.85 -10.04 13.09
C TRP A 257 15.25 -10.24 12.49
N VAL A 258 15.36 -10.25 11.15
CA VAL A 258 16.65 -10.52 10.46
C VAL A 258 17.63 -9.36 10.59
N VAL A 259 17.17 -8.11 10.44
CA VAL A 259 18.04 -6.93 10.36
C VAL A 259 18.36 -6.35 11.74
N PHE A 260 17.38 -6.33 12.64
CA PHE A 260 17.50 -5.69 13.96
C PHE A 260 17.54 -6.70 15.12
N GLY A 261 17.43 -8.02 14.84
CA GLY A 261 17.38 -9.05 15.88
C GLY A 261 16.09 -8.99 16.72
N GLU A 262 15.02 -8.35 16.24
CA GLU A 262 13.75 -8.27 16.95
C GLU A 262 13.13 -9.67 17.11
N THR A 263 12.65 -10.02 18.30
CA THR A 263 12.00 -11.31 18.53
C THR A 263 10.58 -11.33 18.01
N LEU A 264 10.22 -12.35 17.25
CA LEU A 264 8.83 -12.56 16.83
C LEU A 264 8.05 -13.23 17.96
N ALA A 265 7.08 -12.52 18.53
CA ALA A 265 6.19 -13.10 19.53
C ALA A 265 5.27 -14.17 18.88
N PRO A 266 4.88 -15.23 19.62
CA PRO A 266 3.98 -16.26 19.11
C PRO A 266 2.67 -15.70 18.55
N LEU A 267 2.13 -14.64 19.15
CA LEU A 267 0.93 -13.97 18.70
C LEU A 267 1.14 -13.25 17.35
N GLN A 268 2.32 -12.67 17.10
CA GLN A 268 2.67 -12.11 15.79
C GLN A 268 2.74 -13.21 14.71
N ALA A 269 3.34 -14.34 15.02
CA ALA A 269 3.42 -15.46 14.08
C ALA A 269 2.03 -16.03 13.76
N LEU A 270 1.16 -16.19 14.77
CA LEU A 270 -0.23 -16.60 14.57
C LEU A 270 -1.00 -15.58 13.71
N GLY A 271 -0.88 -14.30 14.04
CA GLY A 271 -1.51 -13.21 13.26
C GLY A 271 -1.06 -13.21 11.80
N GLY A 272 0.23 -13.38 11.54
CA GLY A 272 0.78 -13.50 10.20
C GLY A 272 0.20 -14.69 9.43
N ALA A 273 0.09 -15.86 10.06
CA ALA A 273 -0.53 -17.04 9.46
C ALA A 273 -2.02 -16.80 9.11
N LEU A 274 -2.77 -16.11 9.99
CA LEU A 274 -4.16 -15.73 9.72
C LEU A 274 -4.27 -14.76 8.53
N VAL A 275 -3.39 -13.78 8.41
CA VAL A 275 -3.34 -12.86 7.25
C VAL A 275 -3.06 -13.62 5.96
N LEU A 276 -2.10 -14.56 5.96
CA LEU A 276 -1.81 -15.39 4.78
C LEU A 276 -3.02 -16.24 4.37
N ALA A 277 -3.68 -16.88 5.34
CA ALA A 277 -4.89 -17.64 5.08
C ALA A 277 -6.02 -16.76 4.52
N ALA A 278 -6.18 -15.56 5.05
CA ALA A 278 -7.15 -14.58 4.58
C ALA A 278 -6.88 -14.13 3.13
N ILE A 279 -5.62 -13.89 2.76
CA ILE A 279 -5.23 -13.54 1.38
C ILE A 279 -5.64 -14.67 0.43
N VAL A 280 -5.35 -15.93 0.77
CA VAL A 280 -5.76 -17.10 -0.03
C VAL A 280 -7.28 -17.18 -0.15
N LEU A 281 -8.01 -17.01 0.95
CA LEU A 281 -9.46 -17.06 0.99
C LEU A 281 -10.11 -15.94 0.14
N ALA A 282 -9.58 -14.72 0.21
CA ALA A 282 -10.01 -13.59 -0.61
C ALA A 282 -9.83 -13.87 -2.11
N GLN A 283 -8.72 -14.52 -2.48
CA GLN A 283 -8.48 -14.91 -3.88
C GLN A 283 -9.47 -15.98 -4.35
N TRP A 284 -9.83 -16.94 -3.51
CA TRP A 284 -10.84 -17.94 -3.83
C TRP A 284 -12.22 -17.30 -4.01
N SER A 285 -12.59 -16.37 -3.14
CA SER A 285 -13.85 -15.61 -3.25
C SER A 285 -13.97 -14.88 -4.60
N ASN A 286 -12.89 -14.26 -5.05
CA ASN A 286 -12.86 -13.56 -6.33
C ASN A 286 -13.05 -14.52 -7.54
N ARG A 287 -12.52 -15.74 -7.45
CA ARG A 287 -12.72 -16.78 -8.50
C ARG A 287 -14.16 -17.26 -8.58
N ALA A 288 -14.80 -17.47 -7.43
CA ALA A 288 -16.18 -17.93 -7.37
C ALA A 288 -17.15 -16.92 -8.04
N LYS A 289 -16.98 -15.63 -7.75
CA LYS A 289 -17.80 -14.55 -8.32
C LYS A 289 -17.70 -14.45 -9.85
N THR A 290 -16.53 -14.73 -10.42
CA THR A 290 -16.34 -14.65 -11.87
C THR A 290 -16.94 -15.87 -12.61
N LYS A 291 -17.03 -17.01 -11.96
CA LYS A 291 -17.68 -18.19 -12.56
C LYS A 291 -19.22 -18.07 -12.60
N THR A 292 -19.82 -17.40 -11.60
CA THR A 292 -21.27 -17.18 -11.52
C THR A 292 -21.75 -16.01 -12.39
N GLY A 293 -20.91 -15.02 -12.68
CA GLY A 293 -21.25 -13.89 -13.55
C GLY A 293 -20.99 -14.12 -15.05
N ALA A 294 -20.48 -15.28 -15.43
CA ALA A 294 -20.22 -15.69 -16.82
C ALA A 294 -21.32 -16.60 -17.39
N ALA A 295 -22.58 -16.47 -16.93
CA ALA A 295 -23.71 -17.03 -17.69
C ALA A 295 -23.87 -16.16 -18.94
N PRO A 296 -23.93 -16.76 -20.16
CA PRO A 296 -24.19 -16.03 -21.39
C PRO A 296 -25.57 -15.40 -21.29
N GLU A 297 -25.68 -14.10 -21.38
CA GLU A 297 -26.94 -13.45 -21.73
C GLU A 297 -27.36 -13.96 -23.09
N GLY A 298 -28.54 -14.53 -23.08
CA GLY A 298 -29.07 -15.34 -24.15
C GLY A 298 -29.11 -14.63 -25.50
N THR A 299 -28.77 -15.39 -26.51
CA THR A 299 -29.28 -15.27 -27.86
C THR A 299 -30.74 -14.88 -27.83
N ALA A 300 -31.04 -13.62 -28.21
CA ALA A 300 -32.39 -13.25 -28.60
C ALA A 300 -32.80 -14.09 -29.83
N PRO A 301 -33.95 -14.69 -29.86
CA PRO A 301 -34.48 -15.31 -31.10
C PRO A 301 -34.87 -14.21 -32.09
N ALA A 302 -34.65 -14.54 -33.35
CA ALA A 302 -34.84 -13.78 -34.58
C ALA A 302 -36.11 -12.92 -34.69
#